data_5c4e7999377cdf786a105bf371a29b6f
#
_entry.id   5c4e7999377cdf786a105bf371a29b6f
#
_cell.length_a   1.000
_cell.length_b   1.000
_cell.length_c   1.000
_cell.angle_alpha   90.00
_cell.angle_beta   90.00
_cell.angle_gamma   90.00
#
_symmetry.space_group_name_H-M   'P 1'
#
loop_
_entity.id
_entity.type
_entity.pdbx_description
1 polymer ?
#
loop_
_entity_poly.entity_id
_entity_poly.type
_entity_poly.pdbx_seq_one_letter_code
_entity_poly.pdbx_strand_id
1 'polypeptide(L)'
;MDELTRRVLGMFDEMGRDALDLHELFEAGGNDADARRQVLYAVESLVERGLLEERGNDFYALTVAGREAAAPAQGGEGESL
;
A
#
# COMPACT_ATOMS: atom_id res chain seq x y z
N MET A 1 -12.02 -3.34 -0.55
CA MET A 1 -10.81 -2.84 0.12
C MET A 1 -11.17 -1.52 0.78
N ASP A 2 -10.90 -1.40 2.06
CA ASP A 2 -11.27 -0.17 2.75
C ASP A 2 -10.32 0.97 2.38
N GLU A 3 -10.67 2.17 2.84
CA GLU A 3 -9.95 3.36 2.43
C GLU A 3 -8.51 3.38 2.92
N LEU A 4 -8.28 2.95 4.15
CA LEU A 4 -6.92 2.93 4.69
C LEU A 4 -6.04 1.94 3.94
N THR A 5 -6.56 0.76 3.67
CA THR A 5 -5.81 -0.26 2.93
C THR A 5 -5.46 0.26 1.55
N ARG A 6 -6.41 0.95 0.91
CA ARG A 6 -6.17 1.52 -0.40
C ARG A 6 -5.12 2.63 -0.34
N ARG A 7 -5.14 3.42 0.74
CA ARG A 7 -4.17 4.50 0.91
C ARG A 7 -2.76 3.95 1.13
N VAL A 8 -2.65 2.88 1.92
CA VAL A 8 -1.35 2.22 2.13
C VAL A 8 -0.80 1.74 0.79
N LEU A 9 -1.63 1.07 0.03
CA LEU A 9 -1.21 0.55 -1.27
C LEU A 9 -0.82 1.69 -2.22
N GLY A 10 -1.60 2.77 -2.20
CA GLY A 10 -1.36 3.91 -3.07
C GLY A 10 -0.08 4.66 -2.77
N MET A 11 0.46 4.53 -1.54
CA MET A 11 1.70 5.21 -1.21
C MET A 11 2.86 4.77 -2.07
N PHE A 12 2.89 3.49 -2.45
CA PHE A 12 3.96 2.98 -3.32
C PHE A 12 3.97 3.73 -4.65
N ASP A 13 2.78 3.94 -5.21
CA ASP A 13 2.67 4.66 -6.48
C ASP A 13 3.01 6.14 -6.30
N GLU A 14 2.49 6.76 -5.24
CA GLU A 14 2.73 8.18 -5.00
C GLU A 14 4.21 8.47 -4.79
N MET A 15 4.90 7.60 -4.08
CA MET A 15 6.32 7.80 -3.82
C MET A 15 7.22 7.26 -4.92
N GLY A 16 6.62 6.62 -5.92
CA GLY A 16 7.37 6.07 -7.04
C GLY A 16 8.31 4.96 -6.63
N ARG A 17 7.92 4.15 -5.64
CA ARG A 17 8.79 3.12 -5.11
C ARG A 17 8.08 1.78 -5.09
N ASP A 18 8.83 0.73 -5.35
CA ASP A 18 8.30 -0.62 -5.29
C ASP A 18 8.38 -1.22 -3.90
N ALA A 19 9.16 -0.64 -3.02
CA ALA A 19 9.32 -1.14 -1.65
C ALA A 19 9.35 0.03 -0.68
N LEU A 20 8.66 -0.12 0.44
CA LEU A 20 8.62 0.87 1.51
C LEU A 20 8.77 0.15 2.83
N ASP A 21 9.38 0.82 3.82
CA ASP A 21 9.44 0.21 5.13
C ASP A 21 8.19 0.58 5.94
N LEU A 22 8.02 -0.11 7.06
CA LEU A 22 6.83 0.06 7.88
C LEU A 22 6.72 1.48 8.45
N HIS A 23 7.85 2.11 8.77
CA HIS A 23 7.83 3.48 9.25
C HIS A 23 7.22 4.42 8.22
N GLU A 24 7.60 4.24 6.97
CA GLU A 24 7.04 5.07 5.90
C GLU A 24 5.55 4.78 5.74
N LEU A 25 5.16 3.53 5.85
CA LEU A 25 3.75 3.14 5.67
C LEU A 25 2.86 3.67 6.79
N PHE A 26 3.40 3.88 7.98
CA PHE A 26 2.62 4.44 9.06
C PHE A 26 2.07 5.82 8.72
N GLU A 27 2.72 6.53 7.81
CA GLU A 27 2.24 7.86 7.45
C GLU A 27 0.89 7.83 6.74
N ALA A 28 0.48 6.68 6.24
CA ALA A 28 -0.84 6.56 5.63
C ALA A 28 -1.96 6.79 6.64
N GLY A 29 -1.71 6.49 7.91
CA GLY A 29 -2.76 6.56 8.92
C GLY A 29 -2.49 7.50 10.07
N GLY A 30 -1.25 7.94 10.24
CA GLY A 30 -0.89 8.75 11.39
C GLY A 30 0.04 8.01 12.32
N ASN A 31 0.49 8.70 13.37
CA ASN A 31 1.56 8.16 14.21
C ASN A 31 1.15 7.77 15.62
N ASP A 32 -0.11 7.91 16.00
CA ASP A 32 -0.49 7.45 17.34
C ASP A 32 -0.62 5.93 17.33
N ALA A 33 -0.67 5.34 18.52
CA ALA A 33 -0.65 3.88 18.65
C ALA A 33 -1.80 3.21 17.92
N ASP A 34 -2.97 3.83 17.97
CA ASP A 34 -4.14 3.25 17.34
C ASP A 34 -4.01 3.28 15.83
N ALA A 35 -3.56 4.42 15.29
CA ALA A 35 -3.39 4.56 13.85
C ALA A 35 -2.35 3.58 13.34
N ARG A 36 -1.26 3.38 14.08
CA ARG A 36 -0.24 2.42 13.68
C ARG A 36 -0.78 1.00 13.64
N ARG A 37 -1.62 0.66 14.60
CA ARG A 37 -2.22 -0.67 14.62
C ARG A 37 -3.10 -0.89 13.39
N GLN A 38 -3.85 0.16 13.01
CA GLN A 38 -4.70 0.06 11.83
C GLN A 38 -3.86 -0.11 10.55
N VAL A 39 -2.75 0.61 10.46
CA VAL A 39 -1.87 0.46 9.31
C VAL A 39 -1.28 -0.95 9.26
N LEU A 40 -0.88 -1.50 10.41
CA LEU A 40 -0.38 -2.88 10.44
C LEU A 40 -1.41 -3.86 9.94
N TYR A 41 -2.66 -3.72 10.35
CA TYR A 41 -3.71 -4.60 9.88
C TYR A 41 -3.89 -4.46 8.36
N ALA A 42 -3.81 -3.24 7.86
CA ALA A 42 -3.92 -3.01 6.42
C ALA A 42 -2.79 -3.69 5.66
N VAL A 43 -1.56 -3.56 6.16
CA VAL A 43 -0.40 -4.17 5.54
C VAL A 43 -0.53 -5.69 5.54
N GLU A 44 -0.92 -6.26 6.69
CA GLU A 44 -1.08 -7.71 6.78
C GLU A 44 -2.16 -8.21 5.84
N SER A 45 -3.24 -7.46 5.70
CA SER A 45 -4.30 -7.80 4.77
C SER A 45 -3.78 -7.82 3.33
N LEU A 46 -2.96 -6.85 2.99
CA LEU A 46 -2.39 -6.78 1.65
C LEU A 46 -1.44 -7.93 1.38
N VAL A 47 -0.67 -8.33 2.39
CA VAL A 47 0.21 -9.50 2.26
C VAL A 47 -0.63 -10.75 2.03
N GLU A 48 -1.70 -10.93 2.81
CA GLU A 48 -2.56 -12.09 2.64
C GLU A 48 -3.21 -12.15 1.28
N ARG A 49 -3.53 -10.99 0.72
CA ARG A 49 -4.16 -10.92 -0.59
C ARG A 49 -3.15 -11.09 -1.73
N GLY A 50 -1.86 -11.19 -1.40
CA GLY A 50 -0.84 -11.33 -2.43
C GLY A 50 -0.49 -10.04 -3.14
N LEU A 51 -0.84 -8.90 -2.54
CA LEU A 51 -0.55 -7.59 -3.14
C LEU A 51 0.75 -7.00 -2.61
N LEU A 52 1.17 -7.41 -1.42
CA LEU A 52 2.46 -7.04 -0.87
C LEU A 52 3.22 -8.28 -0.47
N GLU A 53 4.54 -8.16 -0.43
CA GLU A 53 5.43 -9.23 -0.04
C GLU A 53 6.36 -8.68 1.04
N GLU A 54 6.49 -9.41 2.16
CA GLU A 54 7.40 -9.00 3.21
C GLU A 54 8.83 -9.34 2.81
N ARG A 55 9.73 -8.35 2.97
CA ARG A 55 11.11 -8.51 2.49
C ARG A 55 12.13 -8.53 3.62
N GLY A 56 11.71 -8.50 4.88
CA GLY A 56 12.62 -8.44 6.01
C GLY A 56 12.94 -7.00 6.38
N ASN A 57 13.44 -6.80 7.59
CA ASN A 57 13.79 -5.47 8.12
C ASN A 57 12.61 -4.50 8.00
N ASP A 58 11.40 -5.02 8.17
CA ASP A 58 10.17 -4.23 8.10
C ASP A 58 9.91 -3.60 6.74
N PHE A 59 10.55 -4.10 5.68
CA PHE A 59 10.26 -3.65 4.33
C PHE A 59 9.19 -4.53 3.69
N TYR A 60 8.36 -3.89 2.88
CA TYR A 60 7.30 -4.55 2.12
C TYR A 60 7.40 -4.09 0.68
N ALA A 61 7.23 -5.01 -0.26
CA ALA A 61 7.35 -4.70 -1.68
C ALA A 61 6.06 -5.04 -2.39
N LEU A 62 5.75 -4.28 -3.44
CA LEU A 62 4.61 -4.61 -4.29
C LEU A 62 4.91 -5.90 -5.05
N THR A 63 3.93 -6.78 -5.10
CA THR A 63 3.95 -7.89 -6.04
C THR A 63 3.47 -7.39 -7.40
N VAL A 64 3.49 -8.23 -8.41
CA VAL A 64 2.91 -7.85 -9.71
C VAL A 64 1.44 -7.45 -9.54
N ALA A 65 0.69 -8.25 -8.80
CA ALA A 65 -0.72 -7.95 -8.56
C ALA A 65 -0.86 -6.67 -7.76
N GLY A 66 0.05 -6.43 -6.80
CA GLY A 66 0.02 -5.21 -6.01
C GLY A 66 0.27 -3.97 -6.85
N ARG A 67 1.21 -4.08 -7.79
CA ARG A 67 1.50 -2.97 -8.68
C ARG A 67 0.28 -2.61 -9.51
N GLU A 68 -0.40 -3.61 -10.00
CA GLU A 68 -1.62 -3.39 -10.79
C GLU A 68 -2.71 -2.76 -9.95
N ALA A 69 -2.86 -3.22 -8.70
CA ALA A 69 -3.88 -2.69 -7.82
C ALA A 69 -3.57 -1.27 -7.36
N ALA A 70 -2.29 -0.91 -7.28
CA ALA A 70 -1.89 0.42 -6.84
C ALA A 70 -1.95 1.46 -7.95
N ALA A 71 -2.02 1.03 -9.20
CA ALA A 71 -2.03 1.96 -10.31
C ALA A 71 -3.29 2.82 -10.28
N PRO A 72 -3.17 4.07 -10.71
CA PRO A 72 -4.34 4.94 -10.72
C PRO A 72 -5.45 4.35 -11.57
N ALA A 73 -6.64 4.46 -11.04
CA ALA A 73 -7.77 3.84 -11.71
C ALA A 73 -8.12 4.52 -12.99
N GLN A 74 -7.72 5.60 -13.27
CA GLN A 74 -8.03 6.26 -14.36
C GLN A 74 -7.55 5.85 -15.51
N GLY A 75 -7.01 5.13 -15.33
CA GLY A 75 -6.72 4.80 -16.51
C GLY A 75 -7.92 4.92 -17.22
N GLY A 76 -8.46 4.56 -17.01
CA GLY A 76 -9.40 4.66 -17.78
C GLY A 76 -9.73 5.89 -18.23
N GLU A 77 -9.28 6.12 -17.85
CA GLU A 77 -9.53 6.77 -18.29
C GLU A 77 -9.57 7.32 -19.09
N GLY A 78 -9.57 7.36 -19.06
CA GLY A 78 -9.71 7.82 -19.82
C GLY A 78 -9.69 7.95 -20.61
N GLU A 79 -9.54 7.64 -20.73
CA GLU A 79 -9.48 7.71 -21.53
C GLU A 79 -9.96 8.03 -22.28
N SER A 80 -10.35 8.07 -22.11
CA SER A 80 -10.79 8.29 -22.82
C SER A 80 -10.83 8.96 -23.56
N LEU A 81 -10.74 9.14 -23.61
CA LEU A 81 -10.76 9.71 -24.37
C LEU A 81 -10.87 9.85 -25.14
#